data_0be96d8b1353f6d1bec6f4eb5f88467f
#
_entry.id   0be96d8b1353f6d1bec6f4eb5f88467f
#
_cell.length_a   1.000
_cell.length_b   1.000
_cell.length_c   1.000
_cell.angle_alpha   90.00
_cell.angle_beta   90.00
_cell.angle_gamma   90.00
#
_symmetry.space_group_name_H-M   'P 1'
#
loop_
_entity.id
_entity.type
_entity.pdbx_description
1 polymer ?
#
loop_
_entity_poly.entity_id
_entity_poly.type
_entity_poly.pdbx_seq_one_letter_code
_entity_poly.pdbx_strand_id
1 'polypeptide(L)'
;MKTIKRYYSIFPAIIFALAIFIASAQSHIDLPNLGFAFNDKIYHAFAYFIFGLTILLALDKNSKTLTTKELIIYMLCIGCLYAASDEYHQSFVWGRTADFFDWVADSIGIILSIPIYFKYLQKFTEKIFK
;
A
#
# COMPACT_ATOMS: atom_id res chain seq x y z
N MET A 1 1.41 -26.56 -11.06
CA MET A 1 0.33 -25.55 -11.17
C MET A 1 0.10 -24.74 -9.87
N LYS A 2 0.05 -25.33 -8.66
CA LYS A 2 -0.19 -24.57 -7.41
C LYS A 2 0.91 -23.54 -7.10
N THR A 3 2.18 -23.83 -7.39
CA THR A 3 3.30 -22.92 -7.12
C THR A 3 3.25 -21.68 -8.02
N ILE A 4 2.87 -21.81 -9.27
CA ILE A 4 2.77 -20.69 -10.24
C ILE A 4 1.69 -19.70 -9.80
N LYS A 5 0.51 -20.19 -9.37
CA LYS A 5 -0.59 -19.31 -8.92
C LYS A 5 -0.21 -18.40 -7.75
N ARG A 6 0.68 -18.85 -6.86
CA ARG A 6 1.11 -18.07 -5.69
C ARG A 6 1.90 -16.83 -6.10
N TYR A 7 2.76 -16.93 -7.12
CA TYR A 7 3.51 -15.77 -7.60
C TYR A 7 2.61 -14.68 -8.17
N TYR A 8 1.43 -15.03 -8.72
CA TYR A 8 0.48 -14.03 -9.19
C TYR A 8 -0.04 -13.10 -8.09
N SER A 9 0.03 -13.51 -6.82
CA SER A 9 -0.35 -12.64 -5.69
C SER A 9 0.60 -11.47 -5.46
N ILE A 10 1.79 -11.48 -6.07
CA ILE A 10 2.77 -10.38 -5.98
C ILE A 10 2.40 -9.24 -6.95
N PHE A 11 1.79 -9.56 -8.10
CA PHE A 11 1.51 -8.57 -9.13
C PHE A 11 0.65 -7.39 -8.65
N PRO A 12 -0.41 -7.55 -7.85
CA PRO A 12 -1.16 -6.42 -7.30
C PRO A 12 -0.27 -5.44 -6.53
N ALA A 13 0.67 -5.92 -5.71
CA ALA A 13 1.57 -5.07 -4.95
C ALA A 13 2.53 -4.29 -5.88
N ILE A 14 3.07 -4.95 -6.90
CA ILE A 14 3.93 -4.30 -7.89
C ILE A 14 3.15 -3.25 -8.68
N ILE A 15 1.94 -3.58 -9.15
CA ILE A 15 1.08 -2.66 -9.91
C ILE A 15 0.74 -1.43 -9.07
N PHE A 16 0.37 -1.61 -7.79
CA PHE A 16 0.05 -0.50 -6.92
C PHE A 16 1.28 0.35 -6.57
N ALA A 17 2.44 -0.27 -6.32
CA ALA A 17 3.69 0.47 -6.14
C ALA A 17 4.00 1.34 -7.36
N LEU A 18 3.92 0.79 -8.57
CA LEU A 18 4.12 1.54 -9.80
C LEU A 18 3.08 2.64 -9.99
N ALA A 19 1.80 2.38 -9.68
CA ALA A 19 0.73 3.38 -9.78
C ALA A 19 0.96 4.56 -8.83
N ILE A 20 1.36 4.29 -7.58
CA ILE A 20 1.72 5.32 -6.60
C ILE A 20 2.92 6.13 -7.13
N PHE A 21 3.98 5.47 -7.57
CA PHE A 21 5.17 6.13 -8.11
C PHE A 21 4.85 7.04 -9.31
N ILE A 22 4.02 6.54 -10.25
CA ILE A 22 3.60 7.34 -11.41
C ILE A 22 2.74 8.53 -10.98
N ALA A 23 1.84 8.34 -10.02
CA ALA A 23 1.02 9.42 -9.49
C ALA A 23 1.87 10.48 -8.77
N SER A 24 2.81 10.05 -7.92
CA SER A 24 3.70 10.94 -7.18
C SER A 24 4.67 11.72 -8.07
N ALA A 25 4.98 11.18 -9.26
CA ALA A 25 5.80 11.85 -10.28
C ALA A 25 5.05 12.97 -11.05
N GLN A 26 3.73 13.10 -10.88
CA GLN A 26 2.96 14.16 -11.55
C GLN A 26 3.05 15.46 -10.76
N SER A 27 3.39 16.55 -11.44
CA SER A 27 3.46 17.90 -10.84
C SER A 27 2.10 18.46 -10.40
N HIS A 28 1.02 17.98 -11.01
CA HIS A 28 -0.35 18.36 -10.66
C HIS A 28 -1.29 17.19 -10.86
N ILE A 29 -2.04 16.85 -9.82
CA ILE A 29 -3.17 15.92 -9.90
C ILE A 29 -4.37 16.67 -9.37
N ASP A 30 -5.34 16.97 -10.25
CA ASP A 30 -6.61 17.56 -9.85
C ASP A 30 -7.49 16.50 -9.20
N LEU A 31 -7.35 16.36 -7.89
CA LEU A 31 -8.21 15.47 -7.11
C LEU A 31 -9.53 16.16 -6.76
N PRO A 32 -10.66 15.43 -6.79
CA PRO A 32 -11.95 15.99 -6.36
C PRO A 32 -11.87 16.56 -4.95
N ASN A 33 -12.42 17.76 -4.78
CA ASN A 33 -12.52 18.37 -3.46
C ASN A 33 -13.65 17.70 -2.65
N LEU A 34 -13.30 17.02 -1.57
CA LEU A 34 -14.24 16.35 -0.67
C LEU A 34 -14.84 17.31 0.38
N GLY A 35 -14.48 18.60 0.33
CA GLY A 35 -14.98 19.61 1.25
C GLY A 35 -14.25 19.66 2.61
N PHE A 36 -13.10 19.00 2.73
CA PHE A 36 -12.29 18.96 3.96
C PHE A 36 -10.95 19.65 3.75
N ALA A 37 -10.42 20.28 4.81
CA ALA A 37 -9.11 20.92 4.78
C ALA A 37 -7.95 19.93 4.55
N PHE A 38 -8.14 18.64 4.90
CA PHE A 38 -7.16 17.57 4.75
C PHE A 38 -7.50 16.59 3.62
N ASN A 39 -8.06 17.12 2.55
CA ASN A 39 -8.56 16.34 1.42
C ASN A 39 -7.46 15.45 0.79
N ASP A 40 -6.27 15.99 0.60
CA ASP A 40 -5.08 15.30 0.11
C ASP A 40 -4.68 14.11 1.00
N LYS A 41 -4.68 14.27 2.32
CA LYS A 41 -4.33 13.23 3.29
C LYS A 41 -5.27 12.02 3.23
N ILE A 42 -6.54 12.25 2.90
CA ILE A 42 -7.51 11.16 2.71
C ILE A 42 -7.14 10.32 1.49
N TYR A 43 -6.74 10.95 0.40
CA TYR A 43 -6.30 10.24 -0.80
C TYR A 43 -5.01 9.44 -0.56
N HIS A 44 -4.05 10.04 0.16
CA HIS A 44 -2.84 9.35 0.60
C HIS A 44 -3.19 8.10 1.42
N ALA A 45 -3.94 8.26 2.52
CA ALA A 45 -4.34 7.16 3.38
C ALA A 45 -5.10 6.07 2.60
N PHE A 46 -5.97 6.42 1.66
CA PHE A 46 -6.72 5.45 0.87
C PHE A 46 -5.81 4.68 -0.12
N ALA A 47 -4.92 5.36 -0.81
CA ALA A 47 -3.98 4.71 -1.73
C ALA A 47 -3.08 3.72 -0.98
N TYR A 48 -2.54 4.13 0.15
CA TYR A 48 -1.68 3.27 0.96
C TYR A 48 -2.44 2.19 1.75
N PHE A 49 -3.71 2.40 2.04
CA PHE A 49 -4.60 1.33 2.54
C PHE A 49 -4.70 0.18 1.54
N ILE A 50 -4.97 0.48 0.26
CA ILE A 50 -5.03 -0.55 -0.78
C ILE A 50 -3.64 -1.18 -0.99
N PHE A 51 -2.58 -0.38 -0.98
CA PHE A 51 -1.22 -0.89 -1.08
C PHE A 51 -0.89 -1.86 0.06
N GLY A 52 -1.23 -1.55 1.31
CA GLY A 52 -1.07 -2.44 2.46
C GLY A 52 -1.79 -3.78 2.30
N LEU A 53 -3.03 -3.78 1.77
CA LEU A 53 -3.76 -5.01 1.45
C LEU A 53 -3.02 -5.87 0.43
N THR A 54 -2.44 -5.26 -0.60
CA THR A 54 -1.71 -5.98 -1.65
C THR A 54 -0.37 -6.53 -1.17
N ILE A 55 0.33 -5.81 -0.27
CA ILE A 55 1.56 -6.31 0.38
C ILE A 55 1.23 -7.51 1.26
N LEU A 56 0.19 -7.43 2.11
CA LEU A 56 -0.23 -8.57 2.94
C LEU A 56 -0.61 -9.77 2.09
N LEU A 57 -1.34 -9.58 1.00
CA LEU A 57 -1.66 -10.64 0.06
C LEU A 57 -0.40 -11.31 -0.51
N ALA A 58 0.57 -10.51 -0.96
CA ALA A 58 1.82 -11.01 -1.51
C ALA A 58 2.61 -11.81 -0.47
N LEU A 59 2.76 -11.30 0.75
CA LEU A 59 3.49 -11.97 1.83
C LEU A 59 2.80 -13.25 2.28
N ASP A 60 1.49 -13.20 2.57
CA ASP A 60 0.71 -14.35 3.07
C ASP A 60 0.70 -15.52 2.08
N LYS A 61 0.57 -15.24 0.79
CA LYS A 61 0.51 -16.32 -0.22
C LYS A 61 1.88 -16.86 -0.62
N ASN A 62 2.95 -16.11 -0.44
CA ASN A 62 4.30 -16.54 -0.84
C ASN A 62 5.15 -17.07 0.32
N SER A 63 4.79 -16.77 1.57
CA SER A 63 5.46 -17.35 2.73
C SER A 63 4.55 -18.35 3.46
N LYS A 64 5.04 -19.59 3.61
CA LYS A 64 4.36 -20.63 4.39
C LYS A 64 4.81 -20.68 5.85
N THR A 65 5.89 -20.00 6.16
CA THR A 65 6.57 -20.09 7.45
C THR A 65 6.36 -18.87 8.34
N LEU A 66 5.92 -17.74 7.75
CA LEU A 66 5.69 -16.52 8.52
C LEU A 66 4.43 -16.63 9.38
N THR A 67 4.58 -16.28 10.62
CA THR A 67 3.47 -16.07 11.55
C THR A 67 2.69 -14.79 11.19
N THR A 68 1.47 -14.65 11.66
CA THR A 68 0.67 -13.42 11.49
C THR A 68 1.42 -12.18 11.98
N LYS A 69 2.15 -12.29 13.10
CA LYS A 69 2.95 -11.18 13.63
C LYS A 69 4.07 -10.77 12.66
N GLU A 70 4.77 -11.73 12.09
CA GLU A 70 5.84 -11.46 11.12
C GLU A 70 5.29 -10.88 9.83
N LEU A 71 4.15 -11.37 9.33
CA LEU A 71 3.47 -10.78 8.18
C LEU A 71 3.17 -9.29 8.39
N ILE A 72 2.64 -8.94 9.58
CA ILE A 72 2.35 -7.55 9.94
C ILE A 72 3.63 -6.72 10.00
N ILE A 73 4.68 -7.22 10.66
CA ILE A 73 5.96 -6.50 10.78
C ILE A 73 6.57 -6.24 9.40
N TYR A 74 6.66 -7.26 8.55
CA TYR A 74 7.23 -7.09 7.20
C TYR A 74 6.40 -6.15 6.35
N MET A 75 5.07 -6.24 6.43
CA MET A 75 4.18 -5.33 5.71
C MET A 75 4.36 -3.88 6.15
N LEU A 76 4.43 -3.63 7.48
CA LEU A 76 4.68 -2.29 8.02
C LEU A 76 6.04 -1.74 7.57
N CYS A 77 7.09 -2.57 7.64
CA CYS A 77 8.42 -2.17 7.18
C CYS A 77 8.41 -1.81 5.68
N ILE A 78 7.87 -2.68 4.83
CA ILE A 78 7.82 -2.44 3.39
C ILE A 78 6.97 -1.21 3.06
N GLY A 79 5.76 -1.13 3.62
CA GLY A 79 4.82 -0.07 3.32
C GLY A 79 5.30 1.31 3.81
N CYS A 80 5.73 1.41 5.07
CA CYS A 80 6.19 2.70 5.62
C CYS A 80 7.52 3.17 5.01
N LEU A 81 8.44 2.24 4.67
CA LEU A 81 9.66 2.60 3.96
C LEU A 81 9.36 3.04 2.52
N TYR A 82 8.42 2.38 1.86
CA TYR A 82 7.98 2.79 0.53
C TYR A 82 7.35 4.18 0.59
N ALA A 83 6.46 4.46 1.55
CA ALA A 83 5.87 5.77 1.76
C ALA A 83 6.93 6.86 2.00
N ALA A 84 7.94 6.58 2.82
CA ALA A 84 9.05 7.51 3.05
C ALA A 84 9.87 7.76 1.76
N SER A 85 10.09 6.72 0.95
CA SER A 85 10.78 6.86 -0.34
C SER A 85 9.95 7.62 -1.36
N ASP A 86 8.63 7.50 -1.30
CA ASP A 86 7.70 8.24 -2.15
C ASP A 86 7.71 9.74 -1.82
N GLU A 87 7.64 10.11 -0.53
CA GLU A 87 7.78 11.50 -0.08
C GLU A 87 9.15 12.09 -0.46
N TYR A 88 10.21 11.31 -0.31
CA TYR A 88 11.54 11.72 -0.75
C TYR A 88 11.58 11.95 -2.27
N HIS A 89 10.98 11.07 -3.07
CA HIS A 89 10.86 11.23 -4.52
C HIS A 89 10.07 12.50 -4.89
N GLN A 90 8.95 12.76 -4.21
CA GLN A 90 8.12 13.95 -4.45
C GLN A 90 8.92 15.27 -4.24
N SER A 91 9.91 15.29 -3.35
CA SER A 91 10.76 16.47 -3.13
C SER A 91 11.55 16.89 -4.36
N PHE A 92 11.74 16.01 -5.34
CA PHE A 92 12.42 16.31 -6.62
C PHE A 92 11.44 16.64 -7.77
N VAL A 93 10.14 16.50 -7.55
CA VAL A 93 9.13 16.76 -8.57
C VAL A 93 8.71 18.23 -8.52
N TRP A 94 8.83 18.92 -9.65
CA TRP A 94 8.47 20.34 -9.73
C TRP A 94 7.01 20.57 -9.35
N GLY A 95 6.75 21.51 -8.43
CA GLY A 95 5.40 21.81 -7.93
C GLY A 95 4.90 20.89 -6.81
N ARG A 96 5.72 19.94 -6.35
CA ARG A 96 5.45 19.11 -5.17
C ARG A 96 6.34 19.51 -4.01
N THR A 97 5.87 19.24 -2.80
CA THR A 97 6.65 19.37 -1.56
C THR A 97 6.48 18.08 -0.77
N ALA A 98 7.60 17.54 -0.27
CA ALA A 98 7.53 16.45 0.69
C ALA A 98 6.85 16.94 1.98
N ASP A 99 5.84 16.22 2.44
CA ASP A 99 5.08 16.56 3.64
C ASP A 99 5.10 15.39 4.63
N PHE A 100 5.63 15.64 5.82
CA PHE A 100 5.63 14.64 6.90
C PHE A 100 4.22 14.11 7.23
N PHE A 101 3.20 14.96 7.14
CA PHE A 101 1.82 14.54 7.40
C PHE A 101 1.25 13.65 6.28
N ASP A 102 1.76 13.71 5.05
CA ASP A 102 1.42 12.76 3.98
C ASP A 102 1.98 11.38 4.33
N TRP A 103 3.24 11.28 4.74
CA TRP A 103 3.81 10.04 5.23
C TRP A 103 3.05 9.45 6.43
N VAL A 104 2.56 10.31 7.35
CA VAL A 104 1.72 9.86 8.47
C VAL A 104 0.38 9.32 7.97
N ALA A 105 -0.26 10.00 7.01
CA ALA A 105 -1.52 9.55 6.42
C ALA A 105 -1.35 8.20 5.69
N ASP A 106 -0.26 8.03 4.93
CA ASP A 106 0.12 6.79 4.27
C ASP A 106 0.28 5.65 5.27
N SER A 107 1.01 5.91 6.35
CA SER A 107 1.24 4.94 7.44
C SER A 107 -0.08 4.54 8.13
N ILE A 108 -0.98 5.48 8.35
CA ILE A 108 -2.33 5.20 8.88
C ILE A 108 -3.10 4.30 7.91
N GLY A 109 -3.07 4.60 6.62
CA GLY A 109 -3.69 3.76 5.58
C GLY A 109 -3.19 2.32 5.64
N ILE A 110 -1.86 2.14 5.70
CA ILE A 110 -1.21 0.84 5.82
C ILE A 110 -1.70 0.10 7.08
N ILE A 111 -1.74 0.76 8.23
CA ILE A 111 -2.18 0.16 9.50
C ILE A 111 -3.64 -0.27 9.42
N LEU A 112 -4.51 0.55 8.84
CA LEU A 112 -5.94 0.24 8.68
C LEU A 112 -6.20 -0.95 7.76
N SER A 113 -5.27 -1.29 6.87
CA SER A 113 -5.38 -2.46 5.99
C SER A 113 -5.30 -3.79 6.77
N ILE A 114 -4.63 -3.82 7.92
CA ILE A 114 -4.38 -5.03 8.72
C ILE A 114 -5.69 -5.74 9.11
N PRO A 115 -6.61 -5.11 9.87
CA PRO A 115 -7.82 -5.78 10.30
C PRO A 115 -8.71 -6.18 9.11
N ILE A 116 -8.73 -5.40 8.06
CA ILE A 116 -9.53 -5.69 6.86
C ILE A 116 -8.98 -6.92 6.13
N TYR A 117 -7.65 -7.02 6.00
CA TYR A 117 -7.02 -8.17 5.38
C TYR A 117 -7.36 -9.47 6.15
N PHE A 118 -7.06 -9.54 7.43
CA PHE A 118 -7.22 -10.76 8.21
C PHE A 118 -8.67 -11.15 8.45
N LYS A 119 -9.58 -10.18 8.58
CA LYS A 119 -11.01 -10.45 8.81
C LYS A 119 -11.74 -10.90 7.55
N TYR A 120 -11.42 -10.33 6.39
CA TYR A 120 -12.20 -10.52 5.17
C TYR A 120 -11.40 -11.11 4.01
N LEU A 121 -10.23 -10.56 3.68
CA LEU A 121 -9.52 -10.88 2.46
C LEU A 121 -8.77 -12.21 2.54
N GLN A 122 -8.19 -12.56 3.66
CA GLN A 122 -7.38 -13.77 3.81
C GLN A 122 -8.16 -15.03 3.42
N LYS A 123 -9.34 -15.21 4.00
CA LYS A 123 -10.22 -16.37 3.70
C LYS A 123 -10.70 -16.39 2.25
N PHE A 124 -11.01 -15.22 1.69
CA PHE A 124 -11.41 -15.10 0.29
C PHE A 124 -10.29 -15.51 -0.65
N THR A 125 -9.09 -14.99 -0.43
CA THR A 125 -7.93 -15.24 -1.28
C THR A 125 -7.38 -16.66 -1.14
N GLU A 126 -7.59 -17.34 -0.01
CA GLU A 126 -7.26 -18.76 0.14
C GLU A 126 -7.97 -19.64 -0.89
N LYS A 127 -9.21 -19.29 -1.27
CA LYS A 127 -9.97 -20.04 -2.28
C LYS A 127 -9.42 -19.84 -3.69
N ILE A 128 -8.86 -18.67 -3.97
CA ILE A 128 -8.33 -18.31 -5.30
C ILE A 128 -6.93 -18.88 -5.52
N PHE A 129 -6.08 -18.84 -4.49
CA PHE A 129 -4.67 -19.23 -4.57
C PHE A 129 -4.37 -20.66 -4.11
N LYS A 130 -5.42 -21.45 -3.81
CA LYS A 130 -5.32 -22.91 -3.67
C LYS A 130 -5.14 -23.55 -5.04
#